data_7a45030b22ba69b63c0f0080f393fc44
#
_entry.id   7a45030b22ba69b63c0f0080f393fc44
#
_cell.length_a   1.000
_cell.length_b   1.000
_cell.length_c   1.000
_cell.angle_alpha   90.00
_cell.angle_beta   90.00
_cell.angle_gamma   90.00
#
_symmetry.space_group_name_H-M   'P 1'
#
loop_
_entity.id
_entity.type
_entity.pdbx_description
1 polymer ?
#
loop_
_entity_poly.entity_id
_entity_poly.type
_entity_poly.pdbx_seq_one_letter_code
_entity_poly.pdbx_strand_id
1 'polypeptide(L)'
;MKTKAFILALAATVLYACSPRDGEYEFQILSTNDIHGTWFDSTYTGGKIKNSLFAINYYVDSIRQNAGKNNVILVDAGDCLQGDNAAYYYNYVDTLSPHLFPRLVDYMKYDAIVVGNHDIETGHAVYDRINKELKDKEIPFLAGNAIRNDNGKPYFCEYKTITRNGIKITILGFTNPNIKAWLNEELWSGMTFKSLLPLVQEEVDKIKSKENPHITIVAIHSGTGKGDGSIYESQGMDLFNTLEGVDFIICSHDHRPCLLNKKNIALINSGSHSKNLGHGTIKLEIKDNKVLNKSISSELIKVHAEKADKKMQKAFLNDFKKIKKFTLQETGELKTDLNTIDAYKGMSDYINLIHTLVLSCNPAQISFAAPITYNGQIKSGKLVYNDLFTIYPYENSLYIVKMNGKEIKNYLEYSHDQWINTVKDGKDHALKIAFMDDPRNNQKRWSFINRSYNFDSAAGICYTVDITKNVGDRIKITKMANGEEFDLRKTYNVAMTSYRASGGGDLLDKGAKIDTDNIEERIVTKYPEIRNLLYNYIKEYKSIDPEVIGNPEIIGHWEFIPKKLAEKTINKDMELLFGEKQ
;
A
#
# COMPACT_ATOMS: atom_id res chain seq x y z
N MET A 1 37.64 -29.87 -42.70
CA MET A 1 37.21 -28.47 -43.09
C MET A 1 35.71 -28.38 -43.37
N LYS A 2 35.04 -29.36 -43.98
CA LYS A 2 33.59 -29.30 -44.30
C LYS A 2 32.66 -29.28 -43.05
N THR A 3 33.02 -29.91 -41.96
CA THR A 3 32.21 -29.99 -40.73
C THR A 3 32.21 -28.66 -39.91
N LYS A 4 33.32 -27.89 -39.92
CA LYS A 4 33.39 -26.57 -39.27
C LYS A 4 32.61 -25.50 -40.01
N ALA A 5 32.53 -25.59 -41.34
CA ALA A 5 31.77 -24.65 -42.18
C ALA A 5 30.24 -24.87 -41.98
N PHE A 6 29.80 -26.12 -41.75
CA PHE A 6 28.37 -26.40 -41.52
C PHE A 6 27.90 -25.95 -40.14
N ILE A 7 28.74 -26.04 -39.11
CA ILE A 7 28.42 -25.52 -37.74
C ILE A 7 28.38 -23.99 -37.73
N LEU A 8 29.30 -23.29 -38.48
CA LEU A 8 29.27 -21.85 -38.59
C LEU A 8 28.05 -21.35 -39.37
N ALA A 9 27.63 -22.06 -40.43
CA ALA A 9 26.44 -21.72 -41.23
C ALA A 9 25.15 -21.91 -40.39
N LEU A 10 25.08 -22.99 -39.57
CA LEU A 10 23.96 -23.24 -38.69
C LEU A 10 23.88 -22.22 -37.57
N ALA A 11 25.01 -21.80 -36.98
CA ALA A 11 25.09 -20.76 -35.98
C ALA A 11 24.70 -19.36 -36.57
N ALA A 12 25.11 -19.07 -37.79
CA ALA A 12 24.72 -17.84 -38.48
C ALA A 12 23.22 -17.80 -38.83
N THR A 13 22.62 -18.94 -39.21
CA THR A 13 21.17 -19.01 -39.49
C THR A 13 20.32 -18.91 -38.22
N VAL A 14 20.79 -19.42 -37.08
CA VAL A 14 20.11 -19.25 -35.78
C VAL A 14 20.19 -17.81 -35.30
N LEU A 15 21.30 -17.12 -35.51
CA LEU A 15 21.46 -15.69 -35.19
C LEU A 15 20.56 -14.79 -36.09
N TYR A 16 20.40 -15.13 -37.35
CA TYR A 16 19.51 -14.39 -38.27
C TYR A 16 18.02 -14.62 -37.97
N ALA A 17 17.64 -15.77 -37.41
CA ALA A 17 16.25 -16.07 -37.08
C ALA A 17 15.75 -15.31 -35.83
N CYS A 18 16.65 -14.71 -35.04
CA CYS A 18 16.31 -13.95 -33.80
C CYS A 18 16.40 -12.42 -33.95
N SER A 19 16.85 -11.91 -35.12
CA SER A 19 16.93 -10.46 -35.36
C SER A 19 15.62 -9.92 -35.93
N PRO A 20 15.21 -8.68 -35.57
CA PRO A 20 14.05 -8.06 -36.20
C PRO A 20 14.28 -7.87 -37.71
N ARG A 21 13.23 -7.98 -38.50
CA ARG A 21 13.27 -7.57 -39.92
C ARG A 21 13.18 -6.06 -40.02
N ASP A 22 13.67 -5.51 -41.10
CA ASP A 22 13.44 -4.08 -41.42
C ASP A 22 11.94 -3.83 -41.55
N GLY A 23 11.47 -2.73 -40.94
CA GLY A 23 10.06 -2.36 -40.96
C GLY A 23 9.60 -1.64 -39.71
N GLU A 24 8.30 -1.42 -39.63
CA GLU A 24 7.62 -0.78 -38.50
C GLU A 24 7.07 -1.81 -37.53
N TYR A 25 7.22 -1.52 -36.25
CA TYR A 25 6.72 -2.32 -35.16
C TYR A 25 5.94 -1.42 -34.19
N GLU A 26 4.85 -1.93 -33.67
CA GLU A 26 4.07 -1.26 -32.64
C GLU A 26 3.84 -2.21 -31.45
N PHE A 27 4.13 -1.74 -30.23
CA PHE A 27 3.90 -2.48 -29.00
C PHE A 27 3.02 -1.68 -28.04
N GLN A 28 2.19 -2.41 -27.30
CA GLN A 28 1.33 -1.91 -26.26
C GLN A 28 1.93 -2.30 -24.90
N ILE A 29 2.28 -1.31 -24.09
CA ILE A 29 2.83 -1.49 -22.75
C ILE A 29 1.70 -1.25 -21.77
N LEU A 30 1.21 -2.32 -21.14
CA LEU A 30 0.13 -2.25 -20.18
C LEU A 30 0.69 -2.35 -18.76
N SER A 31 0.16 -1.55 -17.85
CA SER A 31 0.59 -1.57 -16.45
C SER A 31 -0.57 -1.55 -15.46
N THR A 32 -0.39 -2.34 -14.39
CA THR A 32 -1.16 -2.29 -13.16
C THR A 32 -0.24 -1.98 -11.99
N ASN A 33 -0.78 -1.48 -10.90
CA ASN A 33 -0.06 -1.22 -9.66
C ASN A 33 -1.02 -1.06 -8.50
N ASP A 34 -0.53 -1.24 -7.27
CA ASP A 34 -1.29 -1.04 -6.03
C ASP A 34 -2.67 -1.72 -6.08
N ILE A 35 -2.69 -2.98 -6.52
CA ILE A 35 -3.93 -3.76 -6.68
C ILE A 35 -4.55 -4.07 -5.32
N HIS A 36 -3.73 -4.22 -4.27
CA HIS A 36 -4.16 -4.46 -2.89
C HIS A 36 -5.22 -5.55 -2.77
N GLY A 37 -4.93 -6.73 -3.34
CA GLY A 37 -5.81 -7.89 -3.24
C GLY A 37 -7.15 -7.75 -3.95
N THR A 38 -7.42 -6.68 -4.72
CA THR A 38 -8.67 -6.53 -5.49
C THR A 38 -8.71 -7.48 -6.69
N TRP A 39 -8.62 -8.78 -6.39
CA TRP A 39 -8.55 -9.82 -7.42
C TRP A 39 -9.92 -10.14 -7.99
N PHE A 40 -10.95 -10.24 -7.14
CA PHE A 40 -12.31 -10.59 -7.54
C PHE A 40 -13.20 -9.36 -7.76
N ASP A 41 -14.16 -9.49 -8.66
CA ASP A 41 -15.05 -8.44 -9.14
C ASP A 41 -16.29 -8.18 -8.28
N SER A 42 -16.39 -8.86 -7.15
CA SER A 42 -17.52 -8.66 -6.21
C SER A 42 -17.05 -8.79 -4.76
N THR A 43 -17.78 -8.09 -3.86
CA THR A 43 -17.58 -8.24 -2.43
C THR A 43 -18.09 -9.60 -1.95
N TYR A 44 -17.47 -10.16 -0.94
CA TYR A 44 -17.87 -11.47 -0.38
C TYR A 44 -19.17 -11.36 0.42
N THR A 45 -19.41 -10.20 1.04
CA THR A 45 -20.64 -9.82 1.70
C THR A 45 -21.47 -8.93 0.77
N GLY A 46 -22.77 -9.21 0.62
CA GLY A 46 -23.67 -8.40 -0.20
C GLY A 46 -23.50 -8.48 -1.72
N GLY A 47 -22.42 -9.09 -2.25
CA GLY A 47 -22.22 -9.29 -3.69
C GLY A 47 -22.12 -8.02 -4.53
N LYS A 48 -21.71 -6.89 -3.93
CA LYS A 48 -21.54 -5.62 -4.64
C LYS A 48 -20.37 -5.72 -5.62
N ILE A 49 -20.61 -5.32 -6.88
CA ILE A 49 -19.59 -5.28 -7.92
C ILE A 49 -18.52 -4.24 -7.58
N LYS A 50 -17.25 -4.60 -7.79
CA LYS A 50 -16.09 -3.74 -7.57
C LYS A 50 -15.05 -3.90 -8.68
N ASN A 51 -14.17 -2.91 -8.83
CA ASN A 51 -13.01 -3.01 -9.72
C ASN A 51 -12.10 -4.17 -9.28
N SER A 52 -11.45 -4.83 -10.24
CA SER A 52 -10.71 -6.06 -9.99
C SER A 52 -9.75 -6.41 -11.13
N LEU A 53 -8.88 -7.39 -10.89
CA LEU A 53 -8.11 -8.01 -11.96
C LEU A 53 -8.99 -8.64 -13.05
N PHE A 54 -10.19 -9.10 -12.70
CA PHE A 54 -11.13 -9.65 -13.70
C PHE A 54 -11.62 -8.56 -14.67
N ALA A 55 -11.85 -7.35 -14.17
CA ALA A 55 -12.19 -6.22 -15.02
C ALA A 55 -10.96 -5.74 -15.83
N ILE A 56 -9.77 -5.69 -15.24
CA ILE A 56 -8.51 -5.41 -15.95
C ILE A 56 -8.32 -6.39 -17.11
N ASN A 57 -8.50 -7.70 -16.88
CA ASN A 57 -8.28 -8.73 -17.91
C ASN A 57 -9.19 -8.55 -19.13
N TYR A 58 -10.40 -8.07 -18.94
CA TYR A 58 -11.28 -7.74 -20.07
C TYR A 58 -10.63 -6.73 -21.04
N TYR A 59 -10.02 -5.67 -20.51
CA TYR A 59 -9.34 -4.64 -21.33
C TYR A 59 -8.03 -5.19 -21.91
N VAL A 60 -7.25 -5.93 -21.14
CA VAL A 60 -6.01 -6.57 -21.59
C VAL A 60 -6.29 -7.51 -22.77
N ASP A 61 -7.31 -8.34 -22.66
CA ASP A 61 -7.68 -9.26 -23.75
C ASP A 61 -8.22 -8.53 -24.98
N SER A 62 -8.98 -7.44 -24.81
CA SER A 62 -9.44 -6.60 -25.91
C SER A 62 -8.25 -5.98 -26.69
N ILE A 63 -7.26 -5.46 -25.95
CA ILE A 63 -6.05 -4.89 -26.58
C ILE A 63 -5.24 -5.98 -27.28
N ARG A 64 -5.09 -7.16 -26.67
CA ARG A 64 -4.41 -8.31 -27.29
C ARG A 64 -5.09 -8.80 -28.57
N GLN A 65 -6.41 -8.75 -28.63
CA GLN A 65 -7.17 -9.12 -29.84
C GLN A 65 -6.91 -8.13 -30.98
N ASN A 66 -6.80 -6.85 -30.66
CA ASN A 66 -6.60 -5.79 -31.66
C ASN A 66 -5.14 -5.67 -32.12
N ALA A 67 -4.20 -5.65 -31.18
CA ALA A 67 -2.78 -5.44 -31.46
C ALA A 67 -2.00 -6.74 -31.77
N GLY A 68 -2.57 -7.90 -31.45
CA GLY A 68 -1.87 -9.19 -31.46
C GLY A 68 -1.16 -9.46 -30.14
N LYS A 69 -1.25 -10.70 -29.65
CA LYS A 69 -0.73 -11.11 -28.33
C LYS A 69 0.77 -10.83 -28.16
N ASN A 70 1.55 -11.01 -29.21
CA ASN A 70 3.00 -10.79 -29.17
C ASN A 70 3.39 -9.30 -29.11
N ASN A 71 2.46 -8.41 -29.36
CA ASN A 71 2.70 -6.97 -29.34
C ASN A 71 2.26 -6.32 -28.02
N VAL A 72 1.83 -7.11 -27.02
CA VAL A 72 1.38 -6.60 -25.73
C VAL A 72 2.33 -7.09 -24.63
N ILE A 73 2.85 -6.15 -23.86
CA ILE A 73 3.65 -6.36 -22.66
C ILE A 73 2.82 -5.93 -21.46
N LEU A 74 2.70 -6.75 -20.45
CA LEU A 74 1.91 -6.49 -19.25
C LEU A 74 2.78 -6.59 -18.00
N VAL A 75 2.89 -5.49 -17.24
CA VAL A 75 3.75 -5.36 -16.06
C VAL A 75 2.93 -4.89 -14.87
N ASP A 76 3.21 -5.42 -13.69
CA ASP A 76 2.69 -4.91 -12.42
C ASP A 76 3.79 -4.22 -11.62
N ALA A 77 3.50 -3.06 -11.02
CA ALA A 77 4.48 -2.30 -10.25
C ALA A 77 4.34 -2.45 -8.72
N GLY A 78 3.79 -3.57 -8.25
CA GLY A 78 3.82 -3.99 -6.85
C GLY A 78 2.59 -3.62 -6.02
N ASP A 79 2.63 -4.03 -4.75
CA ASP A 79 1.55 -3.96 -3.76
C ASP A 79 0.32 -4.79 -4.17
N CYS A 80 0.56 -6.08 -4.38
CA CYS A 80 -0.45 -7.03 -4.80
C CYS A 80 -1.02 -7.88 -3.65
N LEU A 81 -0.23 -8.13 -2.60
CA LEU A 81 -0.45 -9.21 -1.63
C LEU A 81 -1.14 -8.79 -0.33
N GLN A 82 -1.58 -7.55 -0.20
CA GLN A 82 -2.22 -7.02 1.01
C GLN A 82 -3.48 -6.22 0.66
N GLY A 83 -4.49 -6.19 1.55
CA GLY A 83 -5.62 -5.26 1.48
C GLY A 83 -7.00 -5.88 1.23
N ASP A 84 -7.11 -7.18 0.90
CA ASP A 84 -8.40 -7.88 0.70
C ASP A 84 -8.37 -9.26 1.38
N ASN A 85 -9.54 -9.75 1.75
CA ASN A 85 -9.70 -11.09 2.33
C ASN A 85 -9.08 -12.21 1.47
N ALA A 86 -9.05 -12.06 0.14
CA ALA A 86 -8.44 -13.06 -0.74
C ALA A 86 -6.94 -13.15 -0.54
N ALA A 87 -6.25 -12.01 -0.46
CA ALA A 87 -4.83 -11.95 -0.18
C ALA A 87 -4.55 -12.58 1.19
N TYR A 88 -5.24 -12.12 2.24
CA TYR A 88 -5.08 -12.67 3.59
C TYR A 88 -5.31 -14.19 3.64
N TYR A 89 -6.37 -14.68 3.00
CA TYR A 89 -6.70 -16.10 2.99
C TYR A 89 -5.57 -16.97 2.43
N TYR A 90 -5.00 -16.60 1.28
CA TYR A 90 -3.92 -17.36 0.66
C TYR A 90 -2.53 -17.08 1.26
N ASN A 91 -2.35 -15.92 1.88
CA ASN A 91 -1.11 -15.64 2.62
C ASN A 91 -1.01 -16.48 3.90
N TYR A 92 -2.09 -16.54 4.70
CA TYR A 92 -2.01 -16.98 6.09
C TYR A 92 -2.95 -18.11 6.49
N VAL A 93 -4.00 -18.39 5.71
CA VAL A 93 -5.01 -19.43 6.05
C VAL A 93 -4.81 -20.68 5.21
N ASP A 94 -4.86 -20.58 3.89
CA ASP A 94 -4.58 -21.70 2.96
C ASP A 94 -3.13 -21.63 2.48
N THR A 95 -2.20 -21.98 3.34
CA THR A 95 -0.76 -21.93 3.05
C THR A 95 -0.23 -23.16 2.28
N LEU A 96 -1.06 -24.20 2.11
CA LEU A 96 -0.66 -25.45 1.48
C LEU A 96 -1.06 -25.56 0.00
N SER A 97 -2.18 -24.96 -0.40
CA SER A 97 -2.61 -24.92 -1.81
C SER A 97 -1.73 -23.96 -2.62
N PRO A 98 -1.55 -24.16 -3.94
CA PRO A 98 -0.88 -23.16 -4.79
C PRO A 98 -1.51 -21.78 -4.59
N HIS A 99 -0.68 -20.78 -4.37
CA HIS A 99 -1.16 -19.44 -4.05
C HIS A 99 -1.97 -18.84 -5.21
N LEU A 100 -3.05 -18.14 -4.89
CA LEU A 100 -3.97 -17.62 -5.91
C LEU A 100 -3.31 -16.56 -6.81
N PHE A 101 -2.51 -15.65 -6.24
CA PHE A 101 -1.91 -14.54 -7.00
C PHE A 101 -1.03 -15.01 -8.16
N PRO A 102 -0.03 -15.90 -8.01
CA PRO A 102 0.73 -16.46 -9.13
C PRO A 102 -0.15 -17.14 -10.20
N ARG A 103 -1.27 -17.74 -9.81
CA ARG A 103 -2.21 -18.37 -10.74
C ARG A 103 -2.99 -17.34 -11.55
N LEU A 104 -3.38 -16.23 -10.94
CA LEU A 104 -4.09 -15.13 -11.61
C LEU A 104 -3.18 -14.42 -12.61
N VAL A 105 -1.96 -14.06 -12.21
CA VAL A 105 -1.02 -13.34 -13.09
C VAL A 105 -0.52 -14.23 -14.24
N ASP A 106 -0.38 -15.55 -14.02
CA ASP A 106 -0.11 -16.51 -15.10
C ASP A 106 -1.30 -16.63 -16.06
N TYR A 107 -2.54 -16.68 -15.55
CA TYR A 107 -3.73 -16.67 -16.41
C TYR A 107 -3.77 -15.43 -17.29
N MET A 108 -3.48 -14.27 -16.72
CA MET A 108 -3.44 -12.98 -17.42
C MET A 108 -2.18 -12.79 -18.29
N LYS A 109 -1.18 -13.68 -18.17
CA LYS A 109 0.09 -13.60 -18.90
C LYS A 109 0.83 -12.29 -18.64
N TYR A 110 1.08 -12.00 -17.36
CA TYR A 110 2.00 -10.95 -16.98
C TYR A 110 3.43 -11.30 -17.40
N ASP A 111 4.17 -10.30 -17.89
CA ASP A 111 5.56 -10.45 -18.27
C ASP A 111 6.52 -10.26 -17.08
N ALA A 112 6.15 -9.40 -16.13
CA ALA A 112 6.91 -9.15 -14.90
C ALA A 112 6.02 -8.55 -13.81
N ILE A 113 6.41 -8.78 -12.55
CA ILE A 113 5.79 -8.21 -11.34
C ILE A 113 6.90 -7.56 -10.53
N VAL A 114 6.72 -6.32 -10.06
CA VAL A 114 7.62 -5.66 -9.12
C VAL A 114 7.20 -5.97 -7.69
N VAL A 115 8.15 -6.02 -6.77
CA VAL A 115 7.90 -6.18 -5.34
C VAL A 115 7.54 -4.83 -4.74
N GLY A 116 6.37 -4.73 -4.09
CA GLY A 116 5.97 -3.55 -3.33
C GLY A 116 6.31 -3.67 -1.84
N ASN A 117 6.11 -2.58 -1.07
CA ASN A 117 6.34 -2.61 0.37
C ASN A 117 5.32 -3.50 1.09
N HIS A 118 4.05 -3.50 0.67
CA HIS A 118 3.04 -4.40 1.22
C HIS A 118 3.22 -5.86 0.79
N ASP A 119 3.99 -6.13 -0.27
CA ASP A 119 4.39 -7.50 -0.59
C ASP A 119 5.47 -7.98 0.40
N ILE A 120 6.43 -7.14 0.78
CA ILE A 120 7.44 -7.42 1.83
C ILE A 120 6.79 -7.52 3.21
N GLU A 121 5.77 -6.72 3.51
CA GLU A 121 5.02 -6.74 4.77
C GLU A 121 4.44 -8.13 5.08
N THR A 122 4.16 -8.94 4.07
CA THR A 122 3.66 -10.31 4.26
C THR A 122 4.67 -11.26 4.94
N GLY A 123 5.94 -10.89 4.99
CA GLY A 123 7.02 -11.68 5.59
C GLY A 123 7.57 -12.79 4.69
N HIS A 124 8.75 -13.30 5.04
CA HIS A 124 9.49 -14.33 4.29
C HIS A 124 8.66 -15.55 3.91
N ALA A 125 7.84 -16.06 4.82
CA ALA A 125 7.03 -17.26 4.55
C ALA A 125 6.08 -17.07 3.34
N VAL A 126 5.63 -15.85 3.08
CA VAL A 126 4.70 -15.53 1.99
C VAL A 126 5.46 -15.11 0.74
N TYR A 127 6.25 -14.04 0.78
CA TYR A 127 6.86 -13.54 -0.45
C TYR A 127 7.92 -14.48 -1.04
N ASP A 128 8.63 -15.29 -0.25
CA ASP A 128 9.54 -16.31 -0.77
C ASP A 128 8.79 -17.43 -1.50
N ARG A 129 7.64 -17.85 -0.95
CA ARG A 129 6.72 -18.78 -1.60
C ARG A 129 6.21 -18.21 -2.92
N ILE A 130 5.75 -16.94 -2.93
CA ILE A 130 5.28 -16.25 -4.12
C ILE A 130 6.39 -16.16 -5.18
N ASN A 131 7.60 -15.75 -4.78
CA ASN A 131 8.76 -15.66 -5.67
C ASN A 131 9.07 -17.01 -6.34
N LYS A 132 9.00 -18.11 -5.57
CA LYS A 132 9.17 -19.47 -6.10
C LYS A 132 8.06 -19.84 -7.07
N GLU A 133 6.79 -19.66 -6.69
CA GLU A 133 5.64 -20.01 -7.53
C GLU A 133 5.57 -19.17 -8.82
N LEU A 134 5.97 -17.90 -8.79
CA LEU A 134 6.10 -17.04 -9.98
C LEU A 134 7.23 -17.51 -10.88
N LYS A 135 8.39 -17.88 -10.30
CA LYS A 135 9.53 -18.40 -11.06
C LYS A 135 9.17 -19.70 -11.81
N ASP A 136 8.39 -20.58 -11.21
CA ASP A 136 7.90 -21.81 -11.84
C ASP A 136 6.97 -21.52 -13.05
N LYS A 137 6.46 -20.29 -13.16
CA LYS A 137 5.63 -19.79 -14.29
C LYS A 137 6.40 -18.86 -15.23
N GLU A 138 7.72 -18.76 -15.05
CA GLU A 138 8.59 -17.86 -15.81
C GLU A 138 8.22 -16.37 -15.70
N ILE A 139 7.53 -15.98 -14.63
CA ILE A 139 7.20 -14.58 -14.28
C ILE A 139 8.19 -14.12 -13.21
N PRO A 140 9.07 -13.14 -13.48
CA PRO A 140 10.00 -12.65 -12.46
C PRO A 140 9.28 -11.78 -11.43
N PHE A 141 9.69 -11.92 -10.18
CA PHE A 141 9.37 -10.98 -9.10
C PHE A 141 10.56 -10.06 -8.95
N LEU A 142 10.41 -8.78 -9.33
CA LEU A 142 11.51 -7.84 -9.59
C LEU A 142 11.76 -6.91 -8.41
N ALA A 143 12.98 -6.83 -7.91
CA ALA A 143 13.46 -5.81 -6.99
C ALA A 143 15.00 -5.74 -7.01
N GLY A 144 15.58 -5.14 -8.04
CA GLY A 144 17.02 -5.06 -8.25
C GLY A 144 17.78 -4.28 -7.18
N ASN A 145 17.09 -3.45 -6.38
CA ASN A 145 17.68 -2.70 -5.26
C ASN A 145 17.56 -3.40 -3.90
N ALA A 146 16.87 -4.53 -3.80
CA ALA A 146 16.82 -5.36 -2.60
C ALA A 146 18.02 -6.33 -2.59
N ILE A 147 19.03 -6.05 -1.79
CA ILE A 147 20.33 -6.72 -1.83
C ILE A 147 20.49 -7.64 -0.64
N ARG A 148 20.92 -8.88 -0.86
CA ARG A 148 21.25 -9.84 0.20
C ARG A 148 22.47 -9.38 0.99
N ASN A 149 22.37 -9.41 2.30
CA ASN A 149 23.46 -9.00 3.19
C ASN A 149 24.63 -10.01 3.23
N ASP A 150 24.36 -11.29 2.90
CA ASP A 150 25.35 -12.36 2.96
C ASP A 150 26.31 -12.39 1.77
N ASN A 151 25.88 -11.95 0.59
CA ASN A 151 26.66 -12.11 -0.64
C ASN A 151 26.61 -10.90 -1.60
N GLY A 152 25.90 -9.84 -1.26
CA GLY A 152 25.79 -8.60 -2.05
C GLY A 152 25.01 -8.74 -3.38
N LYS A 153 24.34 -9.87 -3.61
CA LYS A 153 23.53 -10.10 -4.82
C LYS A 153 22.08 -9.69 -4.57
N PRO A 154 21.29 -9.38 -5.62
CA PRO A 154 19.87 -9.13 -5.48
C PRO A 154 19.13 -10.31 -4.82
N TYR A 155 18.18 -9.99 -3.95
CA TYR A 155 17.32 -10.98 -3.28
C TYR A 155 16.26 -11.52 -4.24
N PHE A 156 15.66 -10.62 -5.01
CA PHE A 156 14.72 -10.90 -6.07
C PHE A 156 15.38 -10.81 -7.44
N CYS A 157 14.63 -10.97 -8.51
CA CYS A 157 15.16 -10.78 -9.86
C CYS A 157 15.42 -9.28 -10.15
N GLU A 158 16.48 -8.96 -10.88
CA GLU A 158 16.82 -7.57 -11.23
C GLU A 158 16.03 -7.08 -12.44
N TYR A 159 15.93 -7.92 -13.48
CA TYR A 159 15.32 -7.60 -14.76
C TYR A 159 14.89 -8.85 -15.51
N LYS A 160 14.05 -8.67 -16.54
CA LYS A 160 13.73 -9.68 -17.56
C LYS A 160 13.90 -9.11 -18.95
N THR A 161 14.59 -9.84 -19.81
CA THR A 161 14.60 -9.57 -21.26
C THR A 161 13.72 -10.58 -21.99
N ILE A 162 12.79 -10.08 -22.78
CA ILE A 162 11.90 -10.86 -23.65
C ILE A 162 12.12 -10.46 -25.10
N THR A 163 11.90 -11.40 -26.01
CA THR A 163 11.94 -11.12 -27.44
C THR A 163 10.55 -11.35 -28.05
N ARG A 164 10.01 -10.34 -28.69
CA ARG A 164 8.72 -10.37 -29.36
C ARG A 164 8.90 -9.88 -30.81
N ASN A 165 8.56 -10.71 -31.78
CA ASN A 165 8.73 -10.41 -33.21
C ASN A 165 10.17 -9.97 -33.61
N GLY A 166 11.18 -10.51 -32.93
CA GLY A 166 12.59 -10.12 -33.07
C GLY A 166 13.00 -8.87 -32.28
N ILE A 167 12.05 -8.10 -31.76
CA ILE A 167 12.31 -6.91 -30.92
C ILE A 167 12.63 -7.36 -29.49
N LYS A 168 13.78 -6.95 -29.00
CA LYS A 168 14.25 -7.22 -27.63
C LYS A 168 13.75 -6.13 -26.70
N ILE A 169 13.03 -6.54 -25.65
CA ILE A 169 12.39 -5.66 -24.65
C ILE A 169 12.93 -6.04 -23.29
N THR A 170 13.50 -5.08 -22.57
CA THR A 170 14.01 -5.31 -21.22
C THR A 170 13.19 -4.56 -20.19
N ILE A 171 12.78 -5.25 -19.12
CA ILE A 171 12.00 -4.74 -18.01
C ILE A 171 12.88 -4.83 -16.76
N LEU A 172 13.27 -3.70 -16.19
CA LEU A 172 13.96 -3.61 -14.91
C LEU A 172 12.93 -3.29 -13.82
N GLY A 173 13.09 -3.87 -12.63
CA GLY A 173 12.17 -3.62 -11.52
C GLY A 173 12.88 -3.27 -10.22
N PHE A 174 12.32 -2.31 -9.47
CA PHE A 174 12.88 -1.82 -8.21
C PHE A 174 11.78 -1.58 -7.17
N THR A 175 12.01 -2.03 -5.93
CA THR A 175 11.11 -1.79 -4.82
C THR A 175 11.37 -0.45 -4.15
N ASN A 176 10.51 -0.06 -3.20
CA ASN A 176 10.68 1.18 -2.45
C ASN A 176 11.93 1.10 -1.55
N PRO A 177 12.81 2.11 -1.58
CA PRO A 177 13.99 2.10 -0.73
C PRO A 177 13.69 2.39 0.74
N ASN A 178 12.49 2.91 1.07
CA ASN A 178 12.10 3.36 2.41
C ASN A 178 11.43 2.25 3.26
N ILE A 179 11.49 0.99 2.84
CA ILE A 179 10.86 -0.16 3.52
C ILE A 179 11.25 -0.23 5.00
N LYS A 180 12.51 0.07 5.33
CA LYS A 180 13.02 0.05 6.71
C LYS A 180 12.28 1.00 7.64
N ALA A 181 11.76 2.13 7.13
CA ALA A 181 11.02 3.11 7.90
C ALA A 181 9.58 2.69 8.22
N TRP A 182 9.07 1.62 7.61
CA TRP A 182 7.68 1.20 7.78
C TRP A 182 7.52 -0.19 8.34
N LEU A 183 8.50 -1.08 8.09
CA LEU A 183 8.38 -2.49 8.37
C LEU A 183 9.46 -2.97 9.35
N ASN A 184 9.06 -3.89 10.23
CA ASN A 184 9.96 -4.58 11.14
C ASN A 184 11.07 -5.30 10.42
N GLU A 185 12.27 -5.31 10.99
CA GLU A 185 13.43 -6.00 10.44
C GLU A 185 13.17 -7.49 10.18
N GLU A 186 12.39 -8.15 11.03
CA GLU A 186 12.02 -9.57 10.85
C GLU A 186 11.37 -9.86 9.50
N LEU A 187 10.59 -8.91 8.96
CA LEU A 187 9.88 -9.07 7.68
C LEU A 187 10.80 -8.96 6.46
N TRP A 188 11.94 -8.25 6.60
CA TRP A 188 12.90 -8.04 5.51
C TRP A 188 14.34 -8.45 5.90
N SER A 189 14.47 -9.26 6.96
CA SER A 189 15.78 -9.70 7.46
C SER A 189 16.65 -10.29 6.35
N GLY A 190 17.97 -10.07 6.45
CA GLY A 190 18.91 -10.51 5.42
C GLY A 190 18.93 -9.67 4.14
N MET A 191 18.19 -8.54 4.08
CA MET A 191 18.18 -7.61 2.95
C MET A 191 18.60 -6.20 3.35
N THR A 192 19.15 -5.48 2.37
CA THR A 192 19.35 -4.03 2.41
C THR A 192 18.75 -3.43 1.14
N PHE A 193 18.05 -2.29 1.28
CA PHE A 193 17.42 -1.59 0.16
C PHE A 193 18.28 -0.38 -0.25
N LYS A 194 18.75 -0.39 -1.51
CA LYS A 194 19.54 0.72 -2.06
C LYS A 194 18.62 1.83 -2.56
N SER A 195 19.10 3.08 -2.47
CA SER A 195 18.43 4.25 -3.04
C SER A 195 18.29 4.12 -4.56
N LEU A 196 17.16 4.60 -5.12
CA LEU A 196 16.85 4.43 -6.54
C LEU A 196 17.66 5.38 -7.44
N LEU A 197 17.79 6.65 -7.06
CA LEU A 197 18.29 7.68 -7.98
C LEU A 197 19.64 7.37 -8.62
N PRO A 198 20.72 7.03 -7.89
CA PRO A 198 21.99 6.67 -8.53
C PRO A 198 21.93 5.29 -9.18
N LEU A 199 21.26 4.33 -8.53
CA LEU A 199 21.29 2.91 -8.92
C LEU A 199 20.58 2.63 -10.24
N VAL A 200 19.41 3.25 -10.48
CA VAL A 200 18.59 2.91 -11.64
C VAL A 200 19.31 3.22 -12.95
N GLN A 201 20.02 4.37 -13.06
CA GLN A 201 20.79 4.69 -14.25
C GLN A 201 21.97 3.72 -14.44
N GLU A 202 22.70 3.40 -13.37
CA GLU A 202 23.81 2.44 -13.44
C GLU A 202 23.35 1.06 -13.95
N GLU A 203 22.20 0.56 -13.45
CA GLU A 203 21.66 -0.72 -13.88
C GLU A 203 21.10 -0.65 -15.31
N VAL A 204 20.47 0.46 -15.72
CA VAL A 204 20.05 0.67 -17.12
C VAL A 204 21.24 0.60 -18.05
N ASP A 205 22.35 1.29 -17.76
CA ASP A 205 23.53 1.31 -18.60
C ASP A 205 24.22 -0.05 -18.69
N LYS A 206 24.35 -0.74 -17.56
CA LYS A 206 24.85 -2.11 -17.49
C LYS A 206 24.03 -3.08 -18.33
N ILE A 207 22.70 -3.03 -18.21
CA ILE A 207 21.80 -3.91 -18.96
C ILE A 207 21.77 -3.56 -20.44
N LYS A 208 21.79 -2.28 -20.80
CA LYS A 208 21.89 -1.86 -22.21
C LYS A 208 23.16 -2.37 -22.86
N SER A 209 24.29 -2.29 -22.16
CA SER A 209 25.58 -2.82 -22.65
C SER A 209 25.56 -4.34 -22.81
N LYS A 210 24.86 -5.07 -21.93
CA LYS A 210 24.79 -6.54 -21.93
C LYS A 210 23.75 -7.08 -22.91
N GLU A 211 22.54 -6.53 -22.88
CA GLU A 211 21.38 -7.07 -23.58
C GLU A 211 21.12 -6.38 -24.92
N ASN A 212 21.56 -5.13 -25.08
CA ASN A 212 21.28 -4.27 -26.24
C ASN A 212 19.77 -4.25 -26.62
N PRO A 213 18.88 -3.83 -25.71
CA PRO A 213 17.44 -3.86 -25.95
C PRO A 213 17.01 -2.77 -26.93
N HIS A 214 15.95 -3.06 -27.70
CA HIS A 214 15.27 -2.06 -28.55
C HIS A 214 14.30 -1.19 -27.72
N ILE A 215 13.70 -1.78 -26.66
CA ILE A 215 12.78 -1.13 -25.73
C ILE A 215 13.27 -1.38 -24.31
N THR A 216 13.33 -0.32 -23.50
CA THR A 216 13.69 -0.40 -22.07
C THR A 216 12.54 0.15 -21.21
N ILE A 217 12.06 -0.68 -20.30
CA ILE A 217 11.00 -0.35 -19.33
C ILE A 217 11.62 -0.40 -17.93
N VAL A 218 11.43 0.65 -17.14
CA VAL A 218 11.76 0.71 -15.72
C VAL A 218 10.48 0.74 -14.92
N ALA A 219 10.21 -0.30 -14.13
CA ALA A 219 9.06 -0.37 -13.25
C ALA A 219 9.53 -0.21 -11.80
N ILE A 220 8.96 0.74 -11.08
CA ILE A 220 9.36 1.07 -9.71
C ILE A 220 8.17 1.04 -8.77
N HIS A 221 8.34 0.42 -7.61
CA HIS A 221 7.39 0.60 -6.52
C HIS A 221 7.77 1.86 -5.71
N SER A 222 7.53 3.01 -6.31
CA SER A 222 7.81 4.34 -5.75
C SER A 222 6.81 5.34 -6.33
N GLY A 223 6.37 6.31 -5.51
CA GLY A 223 5.39 7.31 -5.91
C GLY A 223 5.92 8.25 -7.00
N THR A 224 5.00 9.00 -7.59
CA THR A 224 5.34 9.97 -8.64
C THR A 224 6.29 11.04 -8.11
N GLY A 225 6.05 11.58 -6.90
CA GLY A 225 6.89 12.60 -6.28
C GLY A 225 6.77 13.99 -6.90
N LYS A 226 7.75 14.85 -6.59
CA LYS A 226 7.79 16.24 -7.05
C LYS A 226 8.89 16.51 -8.09
N GLY A 227 9.87 15.63 -8.21
CA GLY A 227 11.01 15.79 -9.11
C GLY A 227 12.11 16.75 -8.59
N ASP A 228 12.15 16.98 -7.29
CA ASP A 228 13.12 17.83 -6.58
C ASP A 228 13.98 17.07 -5.55
N GLY A 229 13.88 15.74 -5.56
CA GLY A 229 14.60 14.85 -4.64
C GLY A 229 14.12 14.90 -3.19
N SER A 230 13.08 15.67 -2.87
CA SER A 230 12.64 15.91 -1.48
C SER A 230 11.85 14.77 -0.86
N ILE A 231 11.35 13.80 -1.66
CA ILE A 231 10.49 12.72 -1.19
C ILE A 231 11.15 11.38 -1.50
N TYR A 232 11.82 10.80 -0.51
CA TYR A 232 12.61 9.57 -0.66
C TYR A 232 11.79 8.34 -1.11
N GLU A 233 10.53 8.25 -0.68
CA GLU A 233 9.60 7.18 -1.06
C GLU A 233 8.90 7.38 -2.42
N SER A 234 9.07 8.56 -3.04
CA SER A 234 8.34 8.95 -4.26
C SER A 234 9.28 9.63 -5.24
N GLN A 235 10.04 8.84 -5.99
CA GLN A 235 11.13 9.29 -6.88
C GLN A 235 10.82 9.14 -8.37
N GLY A 236 9.56 8.89 -8.75
CA GLY A 236 9.20 8.68 -10.15
C GLY A 236 9.49 9.87 -11.06
N MET A 237 9.15 11.10 -10.61
CA MET A 237 9.41 12.32 -11.39
C MET A 237 10.90 12.67 -11.42
N ASP A 238 11.66 12.35 -10.36
CA ASP A 238 13.11 12.52 -10.36
C ASP A 238 13.75 11.65 -11.43
N LEU A 239 13.39 10.37 -11.49
CA LEU A 239 13.85 9.43 -12.51
C LEU A 239 13.40 9.86 -13.91
N PHE A 240 12.15 10.31 -14.06
CA PHE A 240 11.64 10.81 -15.36
C PHE A 240 12.40 12.03 -15.89
N ASN A 241 12.95 12.85 -14.98
CA ASN A 241 13.73 14.01 -15.34
C ASN A 241 15.20 13.70 -15.66
N THR A 242 15.74 12.59 -15.11
CA THR A 242 17.18 12.32 -15.12
C THR A 242 17.60 11.08 -15.92
N LEU A 243 16.71 10.07 -16.07
CA LEU A 243 17.07 8.83 -16.76
C LEU A 243 17.26 9.02 -18.27
N GLU A 244 18.31 8.39 -18.76
CA GLU A 244 18.61 8.30 -20.18
C GLU A 244 18.44 6.87 -20.70
N GLY A 245 17.99 6.73 -21.94
CA GLY A 245 17.89 5.44 -22.60
C GLY A 245 16.77 4.54 -22.10
N VAL A 246 15.76 5.10 -21.43
CA VAL A 246 14.54 4.44 -20.96
C VAL A 246 13.36 4.95 -21.77
N ASP A 247 12.43 4.07 -22.14
CA ASP A 247 11.25 4.40 -22.92
C ASP A 247 10.01 4.61 -22.04
N PHE A 248 9.86 3.77 -21.01
CA PHE A 248 8.74 3.86 -20.08
C PHE A 248 9.22 3.74 -18.64
N ILE A 249 8.67 4.60 -17.77
CA ILE A 249 8.73 4.46 -16.31
C ILE A 249 7.32 4.14 -15.83
N ILE A 250 7.17 3.02 -15.11
CA ILE A 250 5.92 2.63 -14.45
C ILE A 250 6.09 2.88 -12.95
N CYS A 251 5.29 3.79 -12.39
CA CYS A 251 5.30 4.16 -10.97
C CYS A 251 4.10 3.59 -10.23
N SER A 252 4.15 3.64 -8.88
CA SER A 252 3.12 3.09 -8.00
C SER A 252 3.14 3.76 -6.61
N HIS A 253 2.75 3.07 -5.54
CA HIS A 253 2.92 3.42 -4.13
C HIS A 253 2.07 4.60 -3.62
N ASP A 254 2.05 5.73 -4.29
CA ASP A 254 1.30 6.92 -3.83
C ASP A 254 -0.21 6.88 -4.16
N HIS A 255 -0.66 5.84 -4.88
CA HIS A 255 -2.04 5.61 -5.31
C HIS A 255 -2.64 6.73 -6.17
N ARG A 256 -1.80 7.58 -6.78
CA ARG A 256 -2.22 8.74 -7.56
C ARG A 256 -2.04 8.49 -9.05
N PRO A 257 -3.13 8.46 -9.83
CA PRO A 257 -2.99 8.37 -11.28
C PRO A 257 -2.16 9.53 -11.81
N CYS A 258 -1.14 9.22 -12.62
CA CYS A 258 -0.28 10.22 -13.25
C CYS A 258 0.18 9.77 -14.62
N LEU A 259 0.20 10.72 -15.56
CA LEU A 259 0.76 10.55 -16.89
C LEU A 259 1.68 11.72 -17.21
N LEU A 260 2.92 11.40 -17.57
CA LEU A 260 3.87 12.38 -18.08
C LEU A 260 4.46 11.86 -19.38
N ASN A 261 4.55 12.71 -20.39
CA ASN A 261 5.13 12.37 -21.69
C ASN A 261 6.17 13.42 -22.08
N LYS A 262 7.37 12.98 -22.45
CA LYS A 262 8.38 13.72 -23.17
C LYS A 262 8.62 13.04 -24.52
N LYS A 263 9.38 13.67 -25.42
CA LYS A 263 9.61 13.16 -26.78
C LYS A 263 9.99 11.67 -26.84
N ASN A 264 10.79 11.18 -25.89
CA ASN A 264 11.38 9.84 -25.93
C ASN A 264 11.15 8.99 -24.68
N ILE A 265 10.32 9.44 -23.74
CA ILE A 265 10.03 8.73 -22.49
C ILE A 265 8.63 9.06 -21.99
N ALA A 266 7.93 8.07 -21.46
CA ALA A 266 6.67 8.26 -20.76
C ALA A 266 6.76 7.73 -19.31
N LEU A 267 6.07 8.41 -18.38
CA LEU A 267 5.82 7.93 -17.04
C LEU A 267 4.33 7.64 -16.88
N ILE A 268 4.02 6.46 -16.32
CA ILE A 268 2.66 5.98 -16.11
C ILE A 268 2.52 5.54 -14.65
N ASN A 269 1.53 6.09 -13.94
CA ASN A 269 1.05 5.59 -12.66
C ASN A 269 -0.47 5.35 -12.80
N SER A 270 -0.92 4.11 -12.66
CA SER A 270 -2.33 3.72 -12.86
C SER A 270 -3.24 4.07 -11.68
N GLY A 271 -2.67 4.55 -10.57
CA GLY A 271 -3.39 4.78 -9.32
C GLY A 271 -3.46 3.51 -8.47
N SER A 272 -4.65 3.07 -8.06
CA SER A 272 -4.76 1.89 -7.19
C SER A 272 -6.09 1.14 -7.35
N HIS A 273 -6.15 -0.08 -6.76
CA HIS A 273 -7.37 -0.89 -6.64
C HIS A 273 -8.05 -1.17 -7.99
N SER A 274 -7.25 -1.45 -9.03
CA SER A 274 -7.73 -1.79 -10.38
C SER A 274 -8.71 -0.75 -10.99
N LYS A 275 -8.59 0.54 -10.63
CA LYS A 275 -9.47 1.60 -11.15
C LYS A 275 -9.10 2.04 -12.55
N ASN A 276 -7.84 1.95 -12.89
CA ASN A 276 -7.34 2.25 -14.22
C ASN A 276 -6.36 1.17 -14.66
N LEU A 277 -6.18 1.04 -15.97
CA LEU A 277 -5.11 0.31 -16.63
C LEU A 277 -4.21 1.34 -17.28
N GLY A 278 -2.91 1.34 -16.96
CA GLY A 278 -1.94 2.15 -17.66
C GLY A 278 -1.70 1.59 -19.06
N HIS A 279 -1.67 2.43 -20.07
CA HIS A 279 -1.50 2.02 -21.45
C HIS A 279 -0.50 2.93 -22.15
N GLY A 280 0.66 2.39 -22.46
CA GLY A 280 1.68 3.02 -23.31
C GLY A 280 1.68 2.39 -24.69
N THR A 281 1.87 3.20 -25.73
CA THR A 281 2.11 2.73 -27.10
C THR A 281 3.49 3.18 -27.54
N ILE A 282 4.28 2.24 -28.07
CA ILE A 282 5.58 2.55 -28.69
C ILE A 282 5.61 2.05 -30.13
N LYS A 283 5.98 2.92 -31.03
CA LYS A 283 6.21 2.61 -32.44
C LYS A 283 7.70 2.72 -32.75
N LEU A 284 8.23 1.72 -33.42
CA LEU A 284 9.64 1.60 -33.78
C LEU A 284 9.76 1.45 -35.31
N GLU A 285 10.70 2.16 -35.92
CA GLU A 285 11.20 1.87 -37.25
C GLU A 285 12.56 1.19 -37.14
N ILE A 286 12.67 -0.03 -37.63
CA ILE A 286 13.90 -0.83 -37.62
C ILE A 286 14.49 -0.89 -39.03
N LYS A 287 15.79 -0.64 -39.11
CA LYS A 287 16.60 -0.86 -40.31
C LYS A 287 17.99 -1.36 -39.91
N ASP A 288 18.46 -2.37 -40.62
CA ASP A 288 19.77 -3.00 -40.33
C ASP A 288 19.95 -3.39 -38.85
N ASN A 289 18.91 -3.92 -38.23
CA ASN A 289 18.85 -4.27 -36.80
C ASN A 289 19.07 -3.08 -35.84
N LYS A 290 18.81 -1.85 -36.29
CA LYS A 290 18.92 -0.63 -35.46
C LYS A 290 17.59 0.11 -35.45
N VAL A 291 17.30 0.72 -34.32
CA VAL A 291 16.15 1.64 -34.19
C VAL A 291 16.51 2.97 -34.90
N LEU A 292 15.80 3.30 -35.97
CA LEU A 292 15.93 4.59 -36.68
C LEU A 292 15.07 5.66 -36.03
N ASN A 293 13.80 5.32 -35.80
CA ASN A 293 12.82 6.22 -35.22
C ASN A 293 12.06 5.51 -34.10
N LYS A 294 11.65 6.29 -33.12
CA LYS A 294 10.85 5.85 -32.01
C LYS A 294 9.84 6.92 -31.64
N SER A 295 8.58 6.55 -31.46
CA SER A 295 7.55 7.45 -30.92
C SER A 295 6.82 6.77 -29.78
N ILE A 296 6.54 7.54 -28.71
CA ILE A 296 5.95 7.05 -27.47
C ILE A 296 4.71 7.90 -27.14
N SER A 297 3.65 7.25 -26.74
CA SER A 297 2.46 7.88 -26.18
C SER A 297 1.93 7.06 -25.01
N SER A 298 1.18 7.70 -24.11
CA SER A 298 0.54 7.00 -23.00
C SER A 298 -0.83 7.58 -22.65
N GLU A 299 -1.70 6.75 -22.12
CA GLU A 299 -3.01 7.09 -21.61
C GLU A 299 -3.37 6.26 -20.37
N LEU A 300 -4.42 6.64 -19.66
CA LEU A 300 -5.06 5.83 -18.62
C LEU A 300 -6.42 5.37 -19.12
N ILE A 301 -6.59 4.06 -19.19
CA ILE A 301 -7.89 3.45 -19.50
C ILE A 301 -8.66 3.30 -18.20
N LYS A 302 -9.77 4.01 -18.04
CA LYS A 302 -10.66 3.84 -16.89
C LYS A 302 -11.30 2.46 -16.92
N VAL A 303 -11.13 1.70 -15.85
CA VAL A 303 -11.68 0.35 -15.71
C VAL A 303 -13.11 0.45 -15.17
N HIS A 304 -14.03 -0.24 -15.83
CA HIS A 304 -15.42 -0.35 -15.43
C HIS A 304 -15.66 -1.72 -14.82
N ALA A 305 -16.04 -1.76 -13.56
CA ALA A 305 -16.18 -2.99 -12.76
C ALA A 305 -17.13 -4.02 -13.36
N GLU A 306 -18.18 -3.56 -14.05
CA GLU A 306 -19.18 -4.41 -14.72
C GLU A 306 -18.64 -5.15 -15.95
N LYS A 307 -17.45 -4.78 -16.43
CA LYS A 307 -16.80 -5.39 -17.59
C LYS A 307 -15.89 -6.57 -17.23
N ALA A 308 -16.13 -7.23 -16.10
CA ALA A 308 -15.29 -8.36 -15.68
C ALA A 308 -15.31 -9.53 -16.67
N ASP A 309 -14.14 -10.14 -16.91
CA ASP A 309 -13.95 -11.29 -17.81
C ASP A 309 -14.69 -12.53 -17.29
N LYS A 310 -15.70 -12.96 -18.05
CA LYS A 310 -16.55 -14.11 -17.71
C LYS A 310 -15.79 -15.45 -17.72
N LYS A 311 -14.76 -15.61 -18.54
CA LYS A 311 -13.93 -16.81 -18.57
C LYS A 311 -13.06 -16.91 -17.33
N MET A 312 -12.45 -15.79 -16.93
CA MET A 312 -11.66 -15.67 -15.72
C MET A 312 -12.51 -15.90 -14.47
N GLN A 313 -13.74 -15.30 -14.40
CA GLN A 313 -14.70 -15.57 -13.33
C GLN A 313 -14.99 -17.07 -13.18
N LYS A 314 -15.23 -17.77 -14.29
CA LYS A 314 -15.48 -19.21 -14.27
C LYS A 314 -14.25 -20.02 -13.83
N ALA A 315 -13.06 -19.64 -14.30
CA ALA A 315 -11.81 -20.33 -13.96
C ALA A 315 -11.50 -20.28 -12.46
N PHE A 316 -11.79 -19.16 -11.80
CA PHE A 316 -11.47 -18.93 -10.38
C PHE A 316 -12.69 -18.97 -9.45
N LEU A 317 -13.83 -19.47 -9.92
CA LEU A 317 -15.09 -19.54 -9.14
C LEU A 317 -14.92 -20.33 -7.83
N ASN A 318 -14.15 -21.42 -7.85
CA ASN A 318 -13.94 -22.25 -6.66
C ASN A 318 -13.10 -21.53 -5.61
N ASP A 319 -12.10 -20.75 -6.04
CA ASP A 319 -11.30 -19.91 -5.15
C ASP A 319 -12.18 -18.84 -4.50
N PHE A 320 -13.00 -18.15 -5.28
CA PHE A 320 -13.97 -17.19 -4.75
C PHE A 320 -14.91 -17.81 -3.70
N LYS A 321 -15.46 -19.01 -3.97
CA LYS A 321 -16.33 -19.72 -3.02
C LYS A 321 -15.63 -20.07 -1.72
N LYS A 322 -14.37 -20.51 -1.78
CA LYS A 322 -13.55 -20.82 -0.58
C LYS A 322 -13.36 -19.56 0.28
N ILE A 323 -12.94 -18.47 -0.34
CA ILE A 323 -12.70 -17.19 0.35
C ILE A 323 -14.02 -16.67 0.92
N LYS A 324 -15.10 -16.68 0.13
CA LYS A 324 -16.44 -16.28 0.60
C LYS A 324 -16.87 -17.09 1.83
N LYS A 325 -16.67 -18.40 1.82
CA LYS A 325 -16.98 -19.26 2.98
C LYS A 325 -16.18 -18.84 4.21
N PHE A 326 -14.90 -18.54 4.04
CA PHE A 326 -14.04 -18.05 5.12
C PHE A 326 -14.50 -16.68 5.64
N THR A 327 -14.74 -15.72 4.77
CA THR A 327 -15.12 -14.36 5.13
C THR A 327 -16.49 -14.25 5.80
N LEU A 328 -17.39 -15.20 5.53
CA LEU A 328 -18.72 -15.27 6.13
C LEU A 328 -18.76 -16.12 7.40
N GLN A 329 -17.63 -16.63 7.90
CA GLN A 329 -17.61 -17.33 9.18
C GLN A 329 -18.04 -16.37 10.29
N GLU A 330 -19.03 -16.79 11.07
CA GLU A 330 -19.46 -16.06 12.26
C GLU A 330 -18.34 -16.05 13.29
N THR A 331 -18.00 -14.86 13.78
CA THR A 331 -16.93 -14.66 14.78
C THR A 331 -17.49 -14.28 16.14
N GLY A 332 -18.63 -13.60 16.20
CA GLY A 332 -19.27 -13.15 17.43
C GLY A 332 -20.45 -12.22 17.17
N GLU A 333 -20.72 -11.34 18.11
CA GLU A 333 -21.83 -10.37 18.07
C GLU A 333 -21.33 -8.95 18.36
N LEU A 334 -21.93 -7.97 17.69
CA LEU A 334 -21.76 -6.55 17.96
C LEU A 334 -23.03 -6.01 18.63
N LYS A 335 -22.89 -5.43 19.82
CA LYS A 335 -24.06 -4.96 20.60
C LYS A 335 -24.67 -3.67 20.07
N THR A 336 -23.83 -2.78 19.52
CA THR A 336 -24.25 -1.47 18.97
C THR A 336 -23.56 -1.22 17.63
N ASP A 337 -24.14 -0.38 16.77
CA ASP A 337 -23.53 0.01 15.49
C ASP A 337 -22.15 0.65 15.72
N LEU A 338 -21.13 0.24 14.94
CA LEU A 338 -19.82 0.90 14.89
C LEU A 338 -19.70 1.78 13.65
N ASN A 339 -19.44 3.06 13.84
CA ASN A 339 -19.15 4.00 12.77
C ASN A 339 -17.72 4.53 12.94
N THR A 340 -16.85 4.27 11.97
CA THR A 340 -15.43 4.69 12.07
C THR A 340 -15.26 6.20 12.04
N ILE A 341 -16.17 6.93 11.37
CA ILE A 341 -16.15 8.39 11.28
C ILE A 341 -16.37 9.09 12.63
N ASP A 342 -16.97 8.40 13.61
CA ASP A 342 -17.20 9.00 14.93
C ASP A 342 -15.89 9.27 15.67
N ALA A 343 -14.83 8.51 15.36
CA ALA A 343 -13.50 8.73 15.91
C ALA A 343 -12.89 10.10 15.54
N TYR A 344 -13.35 10.75 14.46
CA TYR A 344 -12.89 12.09 14.11
C TYR A 344 -13.47 13.19 14.99
N LYS A 345 -14.51 12.89 15.76
CA LYS A 345 -15.17 13.81 16.68
C LYS A 345 -14.65 13.68 18.13
N GLY A 346 -13.86 12.65 18.41
CA GLY A 346 -13.36 12.35 19.74
C GLY A 346 -13.47 10.85 20.09
N MET A 347 -13.68 10.55 21.37
CA MET A 347 -13.93 9.17 21.83
C MET A 347 -15.17 8.59 21.15
N SER A 348 -15.08 7.34 20.74
CA SER A 348 -16.18 6.59 20.12
C SER A 348 -15.99 5.10 20.30
N ASP A 349 -17.06 4.32 20.18
CA ASP A 349 -17.01 2.86 20.34
C ASP A 349 -15.97 2.22 19.41
N TYR A 350 -15.81 2.76 18.18
CA TYR A 350 -14.83 2.26 17.23
C TYR A 350 -13.38 2.41 17.74
N ILE A 351 -12.98 3.63 18.18
CA ILE A 351 -11.60 3.85 18.62
C ILE A 351 -11.37 3.25 20.01
N ASN A 352 -12.41 3.25 20.88
CA ASN A 352 -12.37 2.64 22.19
C ASN A 352 -12.14 1.12 22.11
N LEU A 353 -12.75 0.44 21.12
CA LEU A 353 -12.49 -0.98 20.88
C LEU A 353 -11.00 -1.24 20.62
N ILE A 354 -10.39 -0.44 19.74
CA ILE A 354 -8.96 -0.59 19.42
C ILE A 354 -8.11 -0.34 20.67
N HIS A 355 -8.39 0.74 21.41
CA HIS A 355 -7.68 1.06 22.66
C HIS A 355 -7.82 -0.04 23.72
N THR A 356 -9.03 -0.53 23.96
CA THR A 356 -9.27 -1.61 24.93
C THR A 356 -8.52 -2.86 24.55
N LEU A 357 -8.55 -3.23 23.27
CA LEU A 357 -7.86 -4.40 22.75
C LEU A 357 -6.35 -4.32 23.01
N VAL A 358 -5.71 -3.20 22.66
CA VAL A 358 -4.25 -3.09 22.80
C VAL A 358 -3.82 -2.86 24.25
N LEU A 359 -4.66 -2.24 25.09
CA LEU A 359 -4.42 -2.11 26.54
C LEU A 359 -4.56 -3.44 27.29
N SER A 360 -5.32 -4.41 26.76
CA SER A 360 -5.40 -5.75 27.36
C SER A 360 -4.08 -6.55 27.22
N CYS A 361 -3.17 -6.09 26.38
CA CYS A 361 -1.86 -6.71 26.17
C CYS A 361 -0.85 -6.23 27.21
N ASN A 362 -0.56 -7.06 28.23
CA ASN A 362 0.37 -6.74 29.31
C ASN A 362 1.82 -6.59 28.75
N PRO A 363 2.63 -5.58 29.14
CA PRO A 363 2.39 -4.64 30.23
C PRO A 363 1.95 -3.22 29.80
N ALA A 364 1.08 -3.08 28.81
CA ALA A 364 0.61 -1.78 28.34
C ALA A 364 -0.09 -0.99 29.46
N GLN A 365 0.24 0.31 29.59
CA GLN A 365 -0.36 1.25 30.53
C GLN A 365 -1.10 2.37 29.79
N ILE A 366 -0.61 2.73 28.61
CA ILE A 366 -1.14 3.75 27.73
C ILE A 366 -1.19 3.17 26.32
N SER A 367 -2.14 3.58 25.51
CA SER A 367 -2.20 3.18 24.09
C SER A 367 -2.35 4.39 23.19
N PHE A 368 -1.75 4.29 22.00
CA PHE A 368 -2.01 5.18 20.87
C PHE A 368 -2.74 4.44 19.77
N ALA A 369 -3.79 5.03 19.23
CA ALA A 369 -4.56 4.48 18.11
C ALA A 369 -5.19 5.59 17.26
N ALA A 370 -5.22 5.36 15.95
CA ALA A 370 -5.81 6.25 14.96
C ALA A 370 -7.06 5.63 14.30
N PRO A 371 -7.97 6.45 13.73
CA PRO A 371 -9.06 5.96 12.90
C PRO A 371 -8.53 5.51 11.53
N ILE A 372 -8.10 4.24 11.47
CA ILE A 372 -7.43 3.63 10.31
C ILE A 372 -8.39 3.31 9.15
N THR A 373 -9.69 3.13 9.42
CA THR A 373 -10.72 3.00 8.40
C THR A 373 -11.41 4.34 8.17
N TYR A 374 -11.21 4.93 7.00
CA TYR A 374 -11.64 6.30 6.68
C TYR A 374 -13.15 6.53 6.80
N ASN A 375 -13.96 5.61 6.28
CA ASN A 375 -15.42 5.66 6.36
C ASN A 375 -15.96 4.24 6.26
N GLY A 376 -16.20 3.62 7.41
CA GLY A 376 -16.73 2.27 7.55
C GLY A 376 -17.87 2.23 8.56
N GLN A 377 -18.83 1.35 8.32
CA GLN A 377 -19.95 1.10 9.22
C GLN A 377 -20.15 -0.40 9.36
N ILE A 378 -20.36 -0.87 10.59
CA ILE A 378 -20.79 -2.22 10.91
C ILE A 378 -22.04 -2.11 11.75
N LYS A 379 -23.11 -2.78 11.31
CA LYS A 379 -24.38 -2.82 12.04
C LYS A 379 -24.31 -3.77 13.22
N SER A 380 -25.01 -3.45 14.27
CA SER A 380 -25.22 -4.34 15.41
C SER A 380 -25.83 -5.68 14.97
N GLY A 381 -25.49 -6.74 15.69
CA GLY A 381 -25.88 -8.11 15.39
C GLY A 381 -24.68 -9.03 15.15
N LYS A 382 -24.85 -10.02 14.30
CA LYS A 382 -23.82 -11.02 14.01
C LYS A 382 -22.61 -10.40 13.32
N LEU A 383 -21.44 -10.66 13.88
CA LEU A 383 -20.15 -10.35 13.26
C LEU A 383 -19.65 -11.54 12.45
N VAL A 384 -19.17 -11.25 11.25
CA VAL A 384 -18.47 -12.20 10.40
C VAL A 384 -17.00 -11.80 10.24
N TYR A 385 -16.15 -12.74 9.79
CA TYR A 385 -14.72 -12.48 9.64
C TYR A 385 -14.41 -11.25 8.78
N ASN A 386 -15.22 -10.98 7.76
CA ASN A 386 -15.12 -9.78 6.91
C ASN A 386 -15.19 -8.47 7.68
N ASP A 387 -15.94 -8.42 8.78
CA ASP A 387 -16.12 -7.19 9.56
C ASP A 387 -14.84 -6.79 10.28
N LEU A 388 -13.97 -7.76 10.58
CA LEU A 388 -12.64 -7.50 11.16
C LEU A 388 -11.77 -6.63 10.25
N PHE A 389 -11.88 -6.80 8.92
CA PHE A 389 -11.20 -5.95 7.94
C PHE A 389 -11.79 -4.54 7.86
N THR A 390 -13.05 -4.36 8.20
CA THR A 390 -13.65 -3.03 8.33
C THR A 390 -13.18 -2.34 9.62
N ILE A 391 -13.03 -3.09 10.71
CA ILE A 391 -12.51 -2.56 11.98
C ILE A 391 -11.02 -2.26 11.86
N TYR A 392 -10.24 -3.21 11.33
CA TYR A 392 -8.78 -3.12 11.26
C TYR A 392 -8.24 -3.68 9.93
N PRO A 393 -8.07 -2.85 8.87
CA PRO A 393 -7.73 -3.30 7.53
C PRO A 393 -6.25 -3.71 7.34
N TYR A 394 -5.34 -3.25 8.20
CA TYR A 394 -3.89 -3.44 8.06
C TYR A 394 -3.35 -4.64 8.85
N GLU A 395 -2.20 -5.18 8.43
CA GLU A 395 -1.48 -6.27 9.10
C GLU A 395 -0.44 -5.77 10.13
N ASN A 396 -0.74 -4.66 10.84
CA ASN A 396 0.17 -4.10 11.85
C ASN A 396 0.26 -5.01 13.09
N SER A 397 1.47 -5.37 13.47
CA SER A 397 1.77 -5.95 14.78
C SER A 397 1.64 -4.91 15.89
N LEU A 398 1.44 -5.35 17.14
CA LEU A 398 1.38 -4.47 18.30
C LEU A 398 2.72 -4.48 19.03
N TYR A 399 3.25 -3.30 19.34
CA TYR A 399 4.46 -3.11 20.12
C TYR A 399 4.16 -2.36 21.42
N ILE A 400 4.84 -2.77 22.49
CA ILE A 400 4.86 -2.03 23.75
C ILE A 400 6.21 -1.32 23.86
N VAL A 401 6.20 0.00 23.90
CA VAL A 401 7.39 0.87 23.84
C VAL A 401 7.49 1.73 25.11
N LYS A 402 8.69 1.87 25.66
CA LYS A 402 8.95 2.77 26.79
C LYS A 402 8.99 4.22 26.32
N MET A 403 8.12 5.06 26.90
CA MET A 403 8.10 6.50 26.70
C MET A 403 7.95 7.23 28.03
N ASN A 404 8.66 8.35 28.21
CA ASN A 404 8.40 9.20 29.35
C ASN A 404 7.17 10.11 29.12
N GLY A 405 6.61 10.67 30.21
CA GLY A 405 5.38 11.46 30.12
C GLY A 405 5.51 12.70 29.22
N LYS A 406 6.71 13.29 29.12
CA LYS A 406 6.95 14.44 28.21
C LYS A 406 6.93 14.00 26.76
N GLU A 407 7.51 12.86 26.42
CA GLU A 407 7.46 12.26 25.09
C GLU A 407 6.03 11.94 24.69
N ILE A 408 5.21 11.38 25.61
CA ILE A 408 3.79 11.10 25.39
C ILE A 408 3.01 12.40 25.12
N LYS A 409 3.21 13.46 25.91
CA LYS A 409 2.56 14.75 25.67
C LYS A 409 2.95 15.32 24.32
N ASN A 410 4.23 15.31 23.97
CA ASN A 410 4.73 15.85 22.69
C ASN A 410 4.20 15.06 21.49
N TYR A 411 4.11 13.74 21.61
CA TYR A 411 3.48 12.85 20.60
C TYR A 411 2.04 13.28 20.33
N LEU A 412 1.24 13.47 21.39
CA LEU A 412 -0.15 13.88 21.27
C LEU A 412 -0.30 15.30 20.70
N GLU A 413 0.57 16.24 21.08
CA GLU A 413 0.60 17.59 20.50
C GLU A 413 0.81 17.52 18.98
N TYR A 414 1.77 16.71 18.53
CA TYR A 414 2.06 16.55 17.10
C TYR A 414 0.94 15.82 16.36
N SER A 415 0.39 14.74 16.93
CA SER A 415 -0.72 13.99 16.36
C SER A 415 -1.94 14.89 16.15
N HIS A 416 -2.33 15.64 17.20
CA HIS A 416 -3.47 16.55 17.08
C HIS A 416 -3.18 17.75 16.17
N ASP A 417 -1.91 18.15 16.01
CA ASP A 417 -1.56 19.13 14.98
C ASP A 417 -1.78 18.62 13.55
N GLN A 418 -1.63 17.33 13.29
CA GLN A 418 -2.00 16.76 11.99
C GLN A 418 -3.51 16.80 11.74
N TRP A 419 -4.31 16.81 12.80
CA TRP A 419 -5.75 16.58 12.79
C TRP A 419 -6.57 17.89 12.84
N ILE A 420 -6.20 18.82 13.75
CA ILE A 420 -7.01 20.00 14.06
C ILE A 420 -6.27 21.32 13.84
N ASN A 421 -7.06 22.36 13.54
CA ASN A 421 -6.61 23.74 13.47
C ASN A 421 -6.68 24.43 14.85
N THR A 422 -6.10 25.63 14.94
CA THR A 422 -6.39 26.56 16.04
C THR A 422 -7.66 27.33 15.68
N VAL A 423 -8.69 27.21 16.51
CA VAL A 423 -10.03 27.80 16.30
C VAL A 423 -10.18 29.07 17.11
N LYS A 424 -10.59 30.15 16.46
CA LYS A 424 -10.87 31.44 17.10
C LYS A 424 -12.35 31.63 17.39
N ASP A 425 -13.19 31.22 16.45
CA ASP A 425 -14.63 31.33 16.57
C ASP A 425 -15.38 30.20 15.83
N GLY A 426 -16.71 30.19 15.92
CA GLY A 426 -17.55 29.15 15.34
C GLY A 426 -17.65 29.17 13.80
N LYS A 427 -16.95 30.04 13.09
CA LYS A 427 -16.87 30.06 11.62
C LYS A 427 -15.65 29.32 11.12
N ASP A 428 -14.65 29.15 11.95
CA ASP A 428 -13.43 28.42 11.59
C ASP A 428 -13.70 26.91 11.34
N HIS A 429 -12.78 26.28 10.64
CA HIS A 429 -12.73 24.82 10.54
C HIS A 429 -11.89 24.28 11.71
N ALA A 430 -12.48 23.40 12.52
CA ALA A 430 -11.73 22.72 13.58
C ALA A 430 -10.86 21.61 13.02
N LEU A 431 -11.35 20.85 12.05
CA LEU A 431 -10.59 19.82 11.38
C LEU A 431 -9.69 20.41 10.29
N LYS A 432 -8.48 19.88 10.11
CA LYS A 432 -7.59 20.26 9.00
C LYS A 432 -8.11 19.69 7.69
N ILE A 433 -9.07 20.36 7.09
CA ILE A 433 -9.72 20.00 5.83
C ILE A 433 -9.53 21.09 4.77
N ALA A 434 -9.60 20.70 3.51
CA ALA A 434 -9.59 21.62 2.38
C ALA A 434 -10.49 21.10 1.25
N PHE A 435 -10.99 22.04 0.44
CA PHE A 435 -11.70 21.72 -0.80
C PHE A 435 -10.67 21.53 -1.91
N MET A 436 -10.33 20.29 -2.20
CA MET A 436 -9.24 19.90 -3.10
C MET A 436 -9.68 18.87 -4.11
N ASP A 437 -8.87 18.71 -5.17
CA ASP A 437 -9.09 17.66 -6.16
C ASP A 437 -9.03 16.28 -5.51
N ASP A 438 -10.05 15.47 -5.76
CA ASP A 438 -10.01 14.05 -5.42
C ASP A 438 -9.14 13.33 -6.46
N PRO A 439 -7.96 12.81 -6.07
CA PRO A 439 -7.06 12.16 -7.02
C PRO A 439 -7.68 10.92 -7.69
N ARG A 440 -8.82 10.43 -7.17
CA ARG A 440 -9.51 9.25 -7.69
C ARG A 440 -10.40 9.52 -8.90
N ASN A 441 -10.89 10.77 -9.07
CA ASN A 441 -11.90 11.09 -10.09
C ASN A 441 -11.81 12.51 -10.67
N ASN A 442 -10.76 13.28 -10.30
CA ASN A 442 -10.56 14.68 -10.69
C ASN A 442 -11.74 15.62 -10.36
N GLN A 443 -12.58 15.26 -9.40
CA GLN A 443 -13.64 16.12 -8.87
C GLN A 443 -13.17 16.77 -7.58
N LYS A 444 -13.49 18.03 -7.38
CA LYS A 444 -13.20 18.72 -6.12
C LYS A 444 -14.16 18.25 -5.03
N ARG A 445 -13.61 18.00 -3.85
CA ARG A 445 -14.37 17.69 -2.64
C ARG A 445 -13.64 18.13 -1.40
N TRP A 446 -14.37 18.25 -0.30
CA TRP A 446 -13.77 18.41 1.00
C TRP A 446 -13.04 17.12 1.40
N SER A 447 -11.81 17.28 1.86
CA SER A 447 -10.97 16.16 2.29
C SER A 447 -10.05 16.60 3.42
N PHE A 448 -9.62 15.65 4.26
CA PHE A 448 -8.54 15.94 5.20
C PHE A 448 -7.26 16.31 4.43
N ILE A 449 -6.53 17.31 4.94
CA ILE A 449 -5.22 17.71 4.40
C ILE A 449 -4.20 16.62 4.67
N ASN A 450 -4.22 16.06 5.88
CA ASN A 450 -3.33 14.98 6.30
C ASN A 450 -4.07 13.62 6.29
N ARG A 451 -3.32 12.53 6.35
CA ARG A 451 -3.89 11.17 6.38
C ARG A 451 -4.50 10.87 7.74
N SER A 452 -5.77 10.48 7.77
CA SER A 452 -6.51 10.20 9.01
C SER A 452 -5.91 9.05 9.85
N TYR A 453 -5.22 8.12 9.23
CA TYR A 453 -4.52 7.07 9.94
C TYR A 453 -3.29 7.57 10.74
N ASN A 454 -3.01 8.88 10.71
CA ASN A 454 -2.03 9.57 11.55
C ASN A 454 -2.69 10.42 12.67
N PHE A 455 -3.99 10.31 12.87
CA PHE A 455 -4.74 11.06 13.90
C PHE A 455 -4.85 10.22 15.18
N ASP A 456 -3.71 9.95 15.81
CA ASP A 456 -3.69 9.14 17.02
C ASP A 456 -4.29 9.90 18.20
N SER A 457 -5.20 9.24 18.89
CA SER A 457 -5.62 9.56 20.27
C SER A 457 -4.93 8.63 21.25
N ALA A 458 -5.07 8.93 22.55
CA ALA A 458 -4.55 8.07 23.62
C ALA A 458 -5.66 7.54 24.51
N ALA A 459 -5.40 6.35 25.07
CA ALA A 459 -6.18 5.81 26.18
C ALA A 459 -5.24 5.30 27.30
N GLY A 460 -5.81 4.97 28.48
CA GLY A 460 -5.05 4.74 29.70
C GLY A 460 -4.75 6.01 30.48
N ILE A 461 -5.10 7.18 29.95
CA ILE A 461 -4.94 8.49 30.55
C ILE A 461 -6.18 9.35 30.39
N CYS A 462 -6.31 10.38 31.25
CA CYS A 462 -7.32 11.42 31.10
C CYS A 462 -6.65 12.73 30.64
N TYR A 463 -7.16 13.32 29.54
CA TYR A 463 -6.60 14.57 29.02
C TYR A 463 -7.64 15.42 28.27
N THR A 464 -7.30 16.68 28.02
CA THR A 464 -8.10 17.59 27.20
C THR A 464 -7.28 18.10 26.03
N VAL A 465 -7.97 18.42 24.92
CA VAL A 465 -7.41 19.01 23.74
C VAL A 465 -8.05 20.38 23.51
N ASP A 466 -7.34 21.45 23.84
CA ASP A 466 -7.84 22.82 23.69
C ASP A 466 -7.64 23.30 22.24
N ILE A 467 -8.73 23.33 21.48
CA ILE A 467 -8.72 23.75 20.07
C ILE A 467 -8.44 25.23 19.88
N THR A 468 -8.45 26.05 20.94
CA THR A 468 -8.14 27.47 20.86
C THR A 468 -6.65 27.77 21.03
N LYS A 469 -5.86 26.78 21.44
CA LYS A 469 -4.42 26.90 21.70
C LYS A 469 -3.57 26.50 20.51
N ASN A 470 -2.37 27.05 20.49
CA ASN A 470 -1.36 26.62 19.53
C ASN A 470 -0.74 25.26 19.89
N VAL A 471 -0.10 24.65 18.92
CA VAL A 471 0.69 23.40 19.12
C VAL A 471 1.71 23.60 20.25
N GLY A 472 1.81 22.60 21.12
CA GLY A 472 2.64 22.61 22.32
C GLY A 472 1.87 22.93 23.62
N ASP A 473 0.73 23.63 23.50
CA ASP A 473 -0.12 24.04 24.61
C ASP A 473 -1.56 23.49 24.56
N ARG A 474 -1.86 22.65 23.56
CA ARG A 474 -3.21 22.07 23.35
C ARG A 474 -3.54 20.95 24.30
N ILE A 475 -2.53 20.12 24.60
CA ILE A 475 -2.72 18.87 25.36
C ILE A 475 -2.44 19.11 26.84
N LYS A 476 -3.45 18.86 27.67
CA LYS A 476 -3.31 18.85 29.12
C LYS A 476 -3.69 17.45 29.66
N ILE A 477 -2.69 16.65 30.01
CA ILE A 477 -2.88 15.35 30.66
C ILE A 477 -3.08 15.60 32.16
N THR A 478 -4.14 15.03 32.72
CA THR A 478 -4.55 15.31 34.13
C THR A 478 -4.21 14.16 35.06
N LYS A 479 -4.38 12.91 34.62
CA LYS A 479 -4.14 11.71 35.43
C LYS A 479 -4.11 10.45 34.55
N MET A 480 -3.68 9.33 35.10
CA MET A 480 -3.90 8.00 34.51
C MET A 480 -5.38 7.60 34.63
N ALA A 481 -5.83 6.64 33.79
CA ALA A 481 -7.20 6.12 33.83
C ALA A 481 -7.57 5.53 35.19
N ASN A 482 -6.63 4.82 35.84
CA ASN A 482 -6.79 4.22 37.16
C ASN A 482 -6.78 5.24 38.33
N GLY A 483 -6.73 6.54 38.04
CA GLY A 483 -6.74 7.64 39.01
C GLY A 483 -5.36 8.06 39.54
N GLU A 484 -4.29 7.34 39.24
CA GLU A 484 -2.93 7.75 39.61
C GLU A 484 -2.54 9.09 38.95
N GLU A 485 -1.59 9.80 39.57
CA GLU A 485 -1.01 11.00 39.02
C GLU A 485 -0.18 10.68 37.75
N PHE A 486 -0.33 11.49 36.70
CA PHE A 486 0.52 11.43 35.52
C PHE A 486 1.75 12.34 35.69
N ASP A 487 2.95 11.76 35.64
CA ASP A 487 4.21 12.50 35.78
C ASP A 487 4.94 12.57 34.44
N LEU A 488 5.29 13.78 34.00
CA LEU A 488 6.02 14.04 32.76
C LEU A 488 7.41 13.38 32.72
N ARG A 489 7.99 13.04 33.86
CA ARG A 489 9.33 12.44 33.97
C ARG A 489 9.29 10.92 34.13
N LYS A 490 8.15 10.36 34.55
CA LYS A 490 7.97 8.90 34.73
C LYS A 490 7.93 8.23 33.37
N THR A 491 8.52 7.05 33.28
CA THR A 491 8.44 6.19 32.07
C THR A 491 7.21 5.28 32.16
N TYR A 492 6.50 5.18 31.04
CA TYR A 492 5.30 4.37 30.86
C TYR A 492 5.49 3.38 29.72
N ASN A 493 4.80 2.27 29.78
CA ASN A 493 4.70 1.29 28.72
C ASN A 493 3.54 1.67 27.78
N VAL A 494 3.86 2.06 26.55
CA VAL A 494 2.90 2.59 25.58
C VAL A 494 2.69 1.57 24.47
N ALA A 495 1.44 1.14 24.29
CA ALA A 495 1.02 0.28 23.18
C ALA A 495 0.82 1.10 21.91
N MET A 496 1.46 0.68 20.83
CA MET A 496 1.34 1.31 19.50
C MET A 496 1.55 0.28 18.39
N THR A 497 1.18 0.63 17.17
CA THR A 497 1.40 -0.24 16.01
C THR A 497 2.88 -0.35 15.65
N SER A 498 3.28 -1.47 15.03
CA SER A 498 4.61 -1.62 14.43
C SER A 498 4.92 -0.48 13.44
N TYR A 499 3.93 -0.06 12.66
CA TYR A 499 4.05 1.10 11.75
C TYR A 499 4.47 2.38 12.50
N ARG A 500 3.90 2.65 13.70
CA ARG A 500 4.30 3.80 14.52
C ARG A 500 5.72 3.64 15.06
N ALA A 501 6.01 2.47 15.62
CA ALA A 501 7.32 2.19 16.17
C ALA A 501 8.45 2.33 15.14
N SER A 502 8.18 2.01 13.87
CA SER A 502 9.13 2.18 12.76
C SER A 502 9.18 3.61 12.18
N GLY A 503 8.57 4.61 12.83
CA GLY A 503 8.62 6.01 12.39
C GLY A 503 7.44 6.47 11.54
N GLY A 504 6.50 5.59 11.22
CA GLY A 504 5.37 5.90 10.36
C GLY A 504 4.57 7.12 10.83
N GLY A 505 4.38 8.10 9.94
CA GLY A 505 3.66 9.35 10.20
C GLY A 505 4.44 10.38 11.00
N ASP A 506 5.73 10.18 11.25
CA ASP A 506 6.64 11.10 11.95
C ASP A 506 6.27 11.40 13.43
N LEU A 507 5.33 10.65 14.02
CA LEU A 507 4.82 10.96 15.36
C LEU A 507 5.84 10.71 16.47
N LEU A 508 6.66 9.66 16.34
CA LEU A 508 7.75 9.42 17.27
C LEU A 508 8.91 10.37 17.04
N ASP A 509 9.40 10.48 15.82
CA ASP A 509 10.58 11.27 15.48
C ASP A 509 10.29 12.77 15.61
N LYS A 510 9.35 13.32 14.82
CA LYS A 510 9.07 14.76 14.85
C LYS A 510 8.22 15.16 16.05
N GLY A 511 7.31 14.30 16.51
CA GLY A 511 6.45 14.54 17.66
C GLY A 511 7.18 14.35 18.97
N ALA A 512 7.41 13.10 19.36
CA ALA A 512 8.01 12.75 20.65
C ALA A 512 9.50 13.03 20.75
N LYS A 513 10.21 13.26 19.63
CA LYS A 513 11.67 13.41 19.54
C LYS A 513 12.40 12.13 19.94
N ILE A 514 11.85 10.99 19.56
CA ILE A 514 12.44 9.67 19.75
C ILE A 514 13.09 9.24 18.43
N ASP A 515 14.36 8.86 18.49
CA ASP A 515 15.08 8.27 17.37
C ASP A 515 14.52 6.88 17.05
N THR A 516 13.88 6.76 15.91
CA THR A 516 13.25 5.51 15.48
C THR A 516 14.23 4.49 14.91
N ASP A 517 15.44 4.90 14.52
CA ASP A 517 16.50 3.98 14.10
C ASP A 517 16.98 3.10 15.25
N ASN A 518 16.83 3.57 16.50
CA ASN A 518 17.21 2.87 17.72
C ASN A 518 15.99 2.43 18.57
N ILE A 519 14.82 2.29 17.97
CA ILE A 519 13.57 2.01 18.69
C ILE A 519 13.60 0.67 19.43
N GLU A 520 14.34 -0.32 18.95
CA GLU A 520 14.48 -1.65 19.58
C GLU A 520 14.94 -1.57 21.04
N GLU A 521 15.74 -0.59 21.43
CA GLU A 521 16.18 -0.39 22.82
C GLU A 521 15.03 0.01 23.75
N ARG A 522 13.93 0.52 23.21
CA ARG A 522 12.74 0.95 23.94
C ARG A 522 11.60 -0.07 23.90
N ILE A 523 11.67 -1.07 23.02
CA ILE A 523 10.63 -2.10 22.92
C ILE A 523 10.69 -3.04 24.12
N VAL A 524 9.57 -3.19 24.81
CA VAL A 524 9.40 -4.08 25.95
C VAL A 524 8.97 -5.46 25.49
N THR A 525 8.01 -5.51 24.56
CA THR A 525 7.49 -6.74 23.96
C THR A 525 6.77 -6.45 22.66
N LYS A 526 6.69 -7.46 21.82
CA LYS A 526 5.97 -7.47 20.55
C LYS A 526 4.84 -8.49 20.61
N TYR A 527 3.70 -8.15 20.05
CA TYR A 527 2.52 -9.00 19.94
C TYR A 527 2.18 -9.24 18.47
N PRO A 528 1.41 -10.29 18.16
CA PRO A 528 0.90 -10.53 16.80
C PRO A 528 0.11 -9.35 16.25
N GLU A 529 -0.30 -9.45 15.00
CA GLU A 529 -1.16 -8.48 14.33
C GLU A 529 -2.41 -8.14 15.14
N ILE A 530 -2.75 -6.86 15.17
CA ILE A 530 -3.90 -6.34 15.94
C ILE A 530 -5.23 -6.99 15.49
N ARG A 531 -5.37 -7.32 14.19
CA ARG A 531 -6.56 -8.04 13.71
C ARG A 531 -6.68 -9.46 14.30
N ASN A 532 -5.55 -10.14 14.52
CA ASN A 532 -5.53 -11.42 15.21
C ASN A 532 -5.91 -11.29 16.69
N LEU A 533 -5.44 -10.22 17.34
CA LEU A 533 -5.84 -9.90 18.72
C LEU A 533 -7.34 -9.62 18.80
N LEU A 534 -7.90 -8.87 17.83
CA LEU A 534 -9.33 -8.60 17.71
C LEU A 534 -10.13 -9.89 17.49
N TYR A 535 -9.68 -10.77 16.61
CA TYR A 535 -10.32 -12.07 16.39
C TYR A 535 -10.35 -12.91 17.66
N ASN A 536 -9.22 -12.98 18.40
CA ASN A 536 -9.11 -13.72 19.64
C ASN A 536 -10.01 -13.12 20.73
N TYR A 537 -10.04 -11.79 20.85
CA TYR A 537 -10.94 -11.08 21.77
C TYR A 537 -12.42 -11.46 21.51
N ILE A 538 -12.86 -11.37 20.26
CA ILE A 538 -14.24 -11.71 19.91
C ILE A 538 -14.52 -13.20 20.15
N LYS A 539 -13.56 -14.07 19.87
CA LYS A 539 -13.68 -15.50 20.12
C LYS A 539 -13.81 -15.84 21.62
N GLU A 540 -13.11 -15.11 22.48
CA GLU A 540 -13.14 -15.26 23.93
C GLU A 540 -14.43 -14.70 24.52
N TYR A 541 -14.72 -13.43 24.27
CA TYR A 541 -15.86 -12.72 24.88
C TYR A 541 -17.19 -12.89 24.13
N LYS A 542 -17.18 -13.48 22.93
CA LYS A 542 -18.32 -13.72 22.03
C LYS A 542 -19.02 -12.47 21.54
N SER A 543 -18.72 -11.29 22.09
CA SER A 543 -19.33 -10.03 21.68
C SER A 543 -18.41 -8.84 21.86
N ILE A 544 -18.66 -7.79 21.09
CA ILE A 544 -18.15 -6.44 21.32
C ILE A 544 -19.27 -5.66 22.02
N ASP A 545 -19.02 -5.28 23.27
CA ASP A 545 -19.97 -4.59 24.14
C ASP A 545 -19.44 -3.18 24.45
N PRO A 546 -20.17 -2.10 24.13
CA PRO A 546 -19.77 -0.72 24.41
C PRO A 546 -19.47 -0.44 25.89
N GLU A 547 -20.19 -1.08 26.83
CA GLU A 547 -19.95 -0.91 28.26
C GLU A 547 -18.57 -1.46 28.67
N VAL A 548 -18.10 -2.53 28.01
CA VAL A 548 -16.79 -3.13 28.27
C VAL A 548 -15.68 -2.32 27.59
N ILE A 549 -15.83 -2.02 26.29
CA ILE A 549 -14.82 -1.28 25.53
C ILE A 549 -14.76 0.21 25.89
N GLY A 550 -15.81 0.74 26.47
CA GLY A 550 -15.91 2.14 26.94
C GLY A 550 -15.57 2.33 28.42
N ASN A 551 -15.08 1.29 29.13
CA ASN A 551 -14.83 1.37 30.57
C ASN A 551 -13.78 2.46 30.90
N PRO A 552 -14.18 3.59 31.55
CA PRO A 552 -13.30 4.71 31.80
C PRO A 552 -12.16 4.41 32.78
N GLU A 553 -12.26 3.34 33.59
CA GLU A 553 -11.17 2.91 34.49
C GLU A 553 -10.02 2.27 33.70
N ILE A 554 -10.30 1.79 32.46
CA ILE A 554 -9.30 1.20 31.57
C ILE A 554 -8.81 2.22 30.55
N ILE A 555 -9.74 2.81 29.78
CA ILE A 555 -9.38 3.69 28.67
C ILE A 555 -9.16 5.15 29.06
N GLY A 556 -9.62 5.56 30.26
CA GLY A 556 -9.61 6.96 30.66
C GLY A 556 -10.69 7.78 29.96
N HIS A 557 -10.43 9.08 29.86
CA HIS A 557 -11.34 10.03 29.16
C HIS A 557 -10.57 11.16 28.53
N TRP A 558 -10.94 11.53 27.29
CA TRP A 558 -10.46 12.76 26.70
C TRP A 558 -11.55 13.49 25.90
N GLU A 559 -11.42 14.81 25.77
CA GLU A 559 -12.37 15.63 25.03
C GLU A 559 -11.72 16.86 24.41
N PHE A 560 -12.33 17.37 23.35
CA PHE A 560 -12.01 18.68 22.81
C PHE A 560 -12.66 19.79 23.66
N ILE A 561 -11.87 20.81 23.98
CA ILE A 561 -12.35 21.99 24.72
C ILE A 561 -12.04 23.28 23.94
N PRO A 562 -12.82 24.40 24.10
CA PRO A 562 -14.11 24.47 24.83
C PRO A 562 -15.21 23.63 24.14
N LYS A 563 -15.90 22.81 24.88
CA LYS A 563 -16.81 21.76 24.35
C LYS A 563 -17.81 22.29 23.31
N LYS A 564 -18.57 23.35 23.64
CA LYS A 564 -19.58 23.94 22.72
C LYS A 564 -18.97 24.43 21.40
N LEU A 565 -17.78 25.03 21.45
CA LEU A 565 -17.09 25.50 20.25
C LEU A 565 -16.59 24.34 19.39
N ALA A 566 -15.99 23.35 20.03
CA ALA A 566 -15.49 22.15 19.38
C ALA A 566 -16.63 21.36 18.70
N GLU A 567 -17.70 21.06 19.42
CA GLU A 567 -18.87 20.37 18.87
C GLU A 567 -19.45 21.10 17.64
N LYS A 568 -19.62 22.42 17.72
CA LYS A 568 -20.15 23.22 16.62
C LYS A 568 -19.27 23.17 15.38
N THR A 569 -17.96 23.36 15.54
CA THR A 569 -17.01 23.49 14.43
C THR A 569 -16.66 22.14 13.83
N ILE A 570 -16.50 21.10 14.66
CA ILE A 570 -16.23 19.73 14.19
C ILE A 570 -17.45 19.17 13.44
N ASN A 571 -18.68 19.31 13.97
CA ASN A 571 -19.88 18.82 13.29
C ASN A 571 -20.09 19.48 11.92
N LYS A 572 -19.83 20.79 11.79
CA LYS A 572 -19.83 21.48 10.51
C LYS A 572 -18.83 20.84 9.52
N ASP A 573 -17.62 20.55 9.97
CA ASP A 573 -16.58 19.98 9.13
C ASP A 573 -16.90 18.52 8.76
N MET A 574 -17.49 17.75 9.67
CA MET A 574 -17.96 16.38 9.40
C MET A 574 -19.06 16.35 8.34
N GLU A 575 -19.97 17.34 8.35
CA GLU A 575 -21.00 17.48 7.32
C GLU A 575 -20.37 17.77 5.94
N LEU A 576 -19.34 18.62 5.86
CA LEU A 576 -18.60 18.85 4.62
C LEU A 576 -17.86 17.61 4.11
N LEU A 577 -17.31 16.79 5.02
CA LEU A 577 -16.54 15.59 4.67
C LEU A 577 -17.42 14.40 4.29
N PHE A 578 -18.51 14.18 5.01
CA PHE A 578 -19.28 12.92 4.98
C PHE A 578 -20.79 13.12 4.80
N GLY A 579 -21.30 14.36 4.81
CA GLY A 579 -22.71 14.65 4.56
C GLY A 579 -23.12 14.20 3.15
N GLU A 580 -24.41 13.81 3.00
CA GLU A 580 -24.96 13.51 1.69
C GLU A 580 -24.89 14.78 0.82
N LYS A 581 -24.40 14.63 -0.42
CA LYS A 581 -24.47 15.73 -1.40
C LYS A 581 -25.94 16.04 -1.67
N GLN A 582 -26.41 17.22 -1.25
CA GLN A 582 -27.64 17.79 -1.76
C GLN A 582 -27.57 18.07 -3.26
#